data_2f585e6119973da4ee234d19ad4e0c75
#
_entry.id   2f585e6119973da4ee234d19ad4e0c75
#
_cell.length_a   1.000
_cell.length_b   1.000
_cell.length_c   1.000
_cell.angle_alpha   90.00
_cell.angle_beta   90.00
_cell.angle_gamma   90.00
#
_symmetry.space_group_name_H-M   'P 1'
#
loop_
_entity.id
_entity.type
_entity.pdbx_description
1 polymer ?
#
loop_
_entity_poly.entity_id
_entity_poly.type
_entity_poly.pdbx_seq_one_letter_code
_entity_poly.pdbx_strand_id
1 'polypeptide(L)'
;MIIRILLISFVTAFLSSKENLTPAKIGEKEILLQVANTQALRAEGLMGVKALEYNQGMIFIWPNASRKCMWMKNTLIDLSVAFIDRDRKIIEIKELKSKSLESICSSSGNIIAAIEMNKG
;
A
#
# COMPACT_ATOMS: atom_id res chain seq x y z
N MET A 1 7.62 -8.41 -15.98
CA MET A 1 6.17 -8.71 -15.96
C MET A 1 5.42 -7.48 -15.49
N ILE A 2 4.48 -7.05 -16.27
CA ILE A 2 3.65 -5.87 -15.92
C ILE A 2 2.35 -6.37 -15.32
N ILE A 3 2.12 -6.02 -14.05
CA ILE A 3 0.91 -6.40 -13.34
C ILE A 3 0.04 -5.17 -13.17
N ARG A 4 -1.17 -5.23 -13.68
CA ARG A 4 -2.16 -4.18 -13.49
C ARG A 4 -2.96 -4.46 -12.22
N ILE A 5 -3.23 -3.40 -11.47
CA ILE A 5 -4.13 -3.48 -10.33
C ILE A 5 -5.51 -2.96 -10.71
N LEU A 6 -6.53 -3.70 -10.34
CA LEU A 6 -7.93 -3.30 -10.50
C LEU A 6 -8.53 -3.09 -9.11
N LEU A 7 -9.00 -1.88 -8.87
CA LEU A 7 -9.72 -1.55 -7.63
C LEU A 7 -11.21 -1.78 -7.86
N ILE A 8 -11.81 -2.55 -6.97
CA ILE A 8 -13.24 -2.86 -7.00
C ILE A 8 -13.88 -2.14 -5.83
N SER A 9 -14.80 -1.24 -6.12
CA SER A 9 -15.58 -0.54 -5.10
C SER A 9 -16.84 -1.32 -4.76
N PHE A 10 -17.03 -1.56 -3.46
CA PHE A 10 -18.32 -2.00 -2.95
C PHE A 10 -18.88 -0.99 -1.97
N VAL A 11 -20.19 -0.87 -1.96
CA VAL A 11 -20.90 -0.28 -0.84
C VAL A 11 -21.44 -1.42 -0.01
N THR A 12 -20.85 -1.67 1.14
CA THR A 12 -21.40 -2.63 2.09
C THR A 12 -22.00 -1.90 3.27
N ALA A 13 -23.22 -2.28 3.63
CA ALA A 13 -23.97 -1.62 4.69
C ALA A 13 -23.49 -1.95 6.11
N PHE A 14 -22.55 -2.87 6.25
CA PHE A 14 -22.05 -3.31 7.55
C PHE A 14 -20.54 -3.23 7.60
N LEU A 15 -20.07 -2.10 8.10
CA LEU A 15 -18.67 -1.96 8.38
C LEU A 15 -18.52 -1.80 9.87
N SER A 16 -17.85 -2.75 10.50
CA SER A 16 -17.31 -2.47 11.80
C SER A 16 -16.38 -1.28 11.65
N SER A 17 -16.43 -0.35 12.58
CA SER A 17 -15.71 0.92 12.55
C SER A 17 -14.19 0.82 12.36
N LYS A 18 -13.63 -0.40 12.30
CA LYS A 18 -12.18 -0.63 12.25
C LYS A 18 -11.66 -1.12 10.91
N GLU A 19 -12.53 -1.49 9.98
CA GLU A 19 -12.08 -2.19 8.79
C GLU A 19 -12.83 -1.78 7.54
N ASN A 20 -12.49 -0.59 7.04
CA ASN A 20 -12.89 -0.19 5.70
C ASN A 20 -11.87 -0.76 4.71
N LEU A 21 -12.05 -2.04 4.37
CA LEU A 21 -11.19 -2.70 3.41
C LEU A 21 -11.79 -2.62 2.03
N THR A 22 -10.99 -2.18 1.07
CA THR A 22 -11.37 -2.10 -0.34
C THR A 22 -10.82 -3.30 -1.08
N PRO A 23 -11.66 -4.11 -1.72
CA PRO A 23 -11.17 -5.20 -2.56
C PRO A 23 -10.42 -4.69 -3.78
N ALA A 24 -9.37 -5.40 -4.14
CA ALA A 24 -8.59 -5.13 -5.33
C ALA A 24 -8.06 -6.44 -5.91
N LYS A 25 -7.55 -6.40 -7.13
CA LYS A 25 -6.87 -7.53 -7.75
C LYS A 25 -5.48 -7.13 -8.21
N ILE A 26 -4.51 -7.98 -7.92
CA ILE A 26 -3.19 -7.93 -8.53
C ILE A 26 -3.08 -9.17 -9.41
N GLY A 27 -3.19 -8.99 -10.74
CA GLY A 27 -3.36 -10.11 -11.65
C GLY A 27 -4.64 -10.88 -11.31
N GLU A 28 -4.54 -12.16 -11.01
CA GLU A 28 -5.66 -13.02 -10.60
C GLU A 28 -5.91 -13.02 -9.09
N LYS A 29 -5.01 -12.42 -8.31
CA LYS A 29 -5.05 -12.48 -6.86
C LYS A 29 -5.93 -11.40 -6.27
N GLU A 30 -6.87 -11.79 -5.41
CA GLU A 30 -7.71 -10.85 -4.68
C GLU A 30 -7.04 -10.44 -3.37
N ILE A 31 -7.04 -9.14 -3.11
CA ILE A 31 -6.50 -8.55 -1.90
C ILE A 31 -7.48 -7.56 -1.30
N LEU A 32 -7.31 -7.29 -0.02
CA LEU A 32 -8.13 -6.36 0.73
C LEU A 32 -7.24 -5.23 1.24
N LEU A 33 -7.57 -3.99 0.87
CA LEU A 33 -6.71 -2.84 1.15
C LEU A 33 -7.42 -1.78 1.99
N GLN A 34 -6.72 -1.29 3.01
CA GLN A 34 -7.05 -0.01 3.62
C GLN A 34 -6.57 1.09 2.66
N VAL A 35 -7.32 2.18 2.57
CA VAL A 35 -6.97 3.28 1.66
C VAL A 35 -6.42 4.46 2.46
N ALA A 36 -5.19 4.85 2.15
CA ALA A 36 -4.53 6.03 2.71
C ALA A 36 -4.42 7.10 1.62
N ASN A 37 -5.46 7.91 1.47
CA ASN A 37 -5.56 8.93 0.43
C ASN A 37 -5.56 10.37 0.97
N THR A 38 -5.24 10.54 2.25
CA THR A 38 -5.02 11.85 2.86
C THR A 38 -3.60 11.92 3.40
N GLN A 39 -3.10 13.13 3.59
CA GLN A 39 -1.76 13.31 4.16
C GLN A 39 -1.63 12.64 5.53
N ALA A 40 -2.65 12.79 6.38
CA ALA A 40 -2.64 12.18 7.71
C ALA A 40 -2.63 10.64 7.65
N LEU A 41 -3.47 10.04 6.80
CA LEU A 41 -3.53 8.59 6.65
C LEU A 41 -2.24 8.03 6.07
N ARG A 42 -1.65 8.74 5.10
CA ARG A 42 -0.37 8.32 4.53
C ARG A 42 0.78 8.41 5.55
N ALA A 43 0.77 9.44 6.37
CA ALA A 43 1.79 9.60 7.41
C ALA A 43 1.69 8.50 8.48
N GLU A 44 0.49 8.14 8.88
CA GLU A 44 0.26 7.07 9.83
C GLU A 44 0.61 5.70 9.24
N GLY A 45 0.20 5.44 8.00
CA GLY A 45 0.43 4.18 7.34
C GLY A 45 -0.02 2.99 8.19
N LEU A 46 0.83 2.00 8.32
CA LEU A 46 0.59 0.81 9.13
C LEU A 46 1.27 0.87 10.51
N MET A 47 1.51 2.08 11.03
CA MET A 47 2.06 2.24 12.38
C MET A 47 1.22 1.52 13.42
N GLY A 48 1.86 0.78 14.31
CA GLY A 48 1.20 0.09 15.42
C GLY A 48 0.47 -1.19 15.06
N VAL A 49 0.38 -1.53 13.79
CA VAL A 49 -0.26 -2.78 13.36
C VAL A 49 0.62 -3.96 13.78
N LYS A 50 0.04 -4.92 14.50
CA LYS A 50 0.79 -6.06 15.04
C LYS A 50 0.87 -7.22 14.06
N ALA A 51 -0.11 -7.36 13.18
CA ALA A 51 -0.19 -8.43 12.19
C ALA A 51 -1.13 -8.03 11.06
N LEU A 52 -0.85 -8.52 9.86
CA LEU A 52 -1.73 -8.43 8.69
C LEU A 52 -2.02 -9.85 8.20
N GLU A 53 -3.25 -10.07 7.74
CA GLU A 53 -3.55 -11.29 7.00
C GLU A 53 -2.74 -11.30 5.68
N TYR A 54 -2.49 -12.48 5.15
CA TYR A 54 -1.65 -12.65 3.94
C TYR A 54 -2.16 -11.88 2.72
N ASN A 55 -3.47 -11.64 2.66
CA ASN A 55 -4.12 -10.93 1.54
C ASN A 55 -4.53 -9.51 1.89
N GLN A 56 -4.05 -8.96 3.00
CA GLN A 56 -4.38 -7.62 3.44
C GLN A 56 -3.19 -6.68 3.33
N GLY A 57 -3.48 -5.41 3.13
CA GLY A 57 -2.47 -4.38 3.07
C GLY A 57 -3.06 -2.99 3.10
N MET A 58 -2.24 -2.02 2.73
CA MET A 58 -2.66 -0.62 2.62
C MET A 58 -2.20 -0.07 1.29
N ILE A 59 -3.11 0.63 0.60
CA ILE A 59 -2.77 1.39 -0.60
C ILE A 59 -2.65 2.87 -0.24
N PHE A 60 -1.51 3.44 -0.57
CA PHE A 60 -1.22 4.86 -0.46
C PHE A 60 -1.50 5.49 -1.82
N ILE A 61 -2.33 6.52 -1.85
CA ILE A 61 -2.71 7.20 -3.09
C ILE A 61 -2.36 8.68 -2.93
N TRP A 62 -1.61 9.21 -3.90
CA TRP A 62 -1.22 10.61 -3.94
C TRP A 62 -1.96 11.34 -5.06
N PRO A 63 -2.21 12.64 -4.89
CA PRO A 63 -2.90 13.42 -5.93
C PRO A 63 -2.04 13.64 -7.18
N ASN A 64 -0.71 13.62 -7.03
CA ASN A 64 0.22 13.89 -8.13
C ASN A 64 1.28 12.81 -8.21
N ALA A 65 1.70 12.48 -9.43
CA ALA A 65 2.78 11.55 -9.65
C ALA A 65 4.13 12.20 -9.35
N SER A 66 5.00 11.47 -8.66
CA SER A 66 6.38 11.86 -8.38
C SER A 66 7.14 10.64 -7.85
N ARG A 67 8.41 10.84 -7.53
CA ARG A 67 9.16 9.87 -6.74
C ARG A 67 8.56 9.81 -5.34
N LYS A 68 8.30 8.61 -4.85
CA LYS A 68 7.69 8.41 -3.52
C LYS A 68 8.65 7.67 -2.62
N CYS A 69 8.67 8.11 -1.36
CA CYS A 69 9.51 7.51 -0.34
C CYS A 69 8.66 7.02 0.82
N MET A 70 8.99 5.85 1.32
CA MET A 70 8.32 5.22 2.44
C MET A 70 9.29 5.05 3.59
N TRP A 71 8.79 5.10 4.80
CA TRP A 71 9.57 4.81 5.99
C TRP A 71 8.80 3.87 6.92
N MET A 72 9.51 3.28 7.86
CA MET A 72 8.95 2.26 8.74
C MET A 72 8.92 2.69 10.20
N LYS A 73 8.95 4.00 10.46
CA LYS A 73 8.86 4.53 11.83
C LYS A 73 7.60 3.99 12.52
N ASN A 74 7.78 3.42 13.71
CA ASN A 74 6.71 2.85 14.52
C ASN A 74 5.92 1.73 13.81
N THR A 75 6.44 1.17 12.75
CA THR A 75 5.85 0.04 12.05
C THR A 75 6.50 -1.25 12.55
N LEU A 76 5.68 -2.15 13.09
CA LEU A 76 6.12 -3.27 13.92
C LEU A 76 6.45 -4.53 13.13
N ILE A 77 6.02 -4.60 11.88
CA ILE A 77 6.16 -5.80 11.03
C ILE A 77 6.93 -5.46 9.76
N ASP A 78 7.64 -6.43 9.22
CA ASP A 78 8.32 -6.30 7.94
C ASP A 78 7.29 -6.29 6.82
N LEU A 79 7.47 -5.41 5.84
CA LEU A 79 6.55 -5.22 4.74
C LEU A 79 7.29 -5.30 3.40
N SER A 80 6.54 -5.52 2.34
CA SER A 80 6.96 -5.26 0.98
C SER A 80 6.13 -4.09 0.45
N VAL A 81 6.75 -3.19 -0.32
CA VAL A 81 6.04 -2.11 -1.00
C VAL A 81 6.12 -2.30 -2.50
N ALA A 82 4.97 -2.19 -3.16
CA ALA A 82 4.86 -2.19 -4.62
C ALA A 82 4.54 -0.77 -5.06
N PHE A 83 5.43 -0.17 -5.84
CA PHE A 83 5.21 1.17 -6.40
C PHE A 83 4.45 1.07 -7.72
N ILE A 84 3.42 1.89 -7.86
CA ILE A 84 2.45 1.83 -8.96
C ILE A 84 2.49 3.14 -9.73
N ASP A 85 2.63 3.05 -11.05
CA ASP A 85 2.66 4.21 -11.92
C ASP A 85 1.25 4.69 -12.31
N ARG A 86 1.19 5.75 -13.13
CA ARG A 86 -0.07 6.34 -13.60
C ARG A 86 -0.92 5.39 -14.43
N ASP A 87 -0.32 4.38 -15.03
CA ASP A 87 -1.02 3.38 -15.85
C ASP A 87 -1.48 2.19 -15.02
N ARG A 88 -1.44 2.30 -13.69
CA ARG A 88 -1.82 1.26 -12.73
C ARG A 88 -0.96 0.00 -12.83
N LYS A 89 0.30 0.18 -13.19
CA LYS A 89 1.25 -0.91 -13.29
C LYS A 89 2.18 -0.91 -12.09
N ILE A 90 2.42 -2.08 -11.53
CA ILE A 90 3.46 -2.27 -10.53
C ILE A 90 4.79 -2.29 -11.28
N ILE A 91 5.64 -1.31 -11.00
CA ILE A 91 6.92 -1.16 -11.69
C ILE A 91 8.12 -1.47 -10.82
N GLU A 92 7.94 -1.56 -9.51
CA GLU A 92 9.04 -1.81 -8.60
C GLU A 92 8.51 -2.35 -7.29
N ILE A 93 9.19 -3.33 -6.72
CA ILE A 93 8.87 -3.88 -5.40
C ILE A 93 10.13 -3.81 -4.55
N LYS A 94 10.01 -3.25 -3.35
CA LYS A 94 11.11 -3.16 -2.38
C LYS A 94 10.67 -3.69 -1.03
N GLU A 95 11.63 -4.14 -0.24
CA GLU A 95 11.37 -4.60 1.11
C GLU A 95 11.58 -3.48 2.12
N LEU A 96 10.73 -3.46 3.14
CA LEU A 96 10.72 -2.48 4.21
C LEU A 96 10.90 -3.20 5.54
N LYS A 97 11.97 -2.86 6.26
CA LYS A 97 12.28 -3.47 7.54
C LYS A 97 11.55 -2.75 8.67
N SER A 98 10.94 -3.53 9.57
CA SER A 98 10.23 -2.99 10.74
C SER A 98 11.08 -2.00 11.51
N LYS A 99 10.45 -0.90 11.95
CA LYS A 99 11.03 0.17 12.78
C LYS A 99 12.20 0.93 12.14
N SER A 100 12.56 0.65 10.90
CA SER A 100 13.63 1.38 10.22
C SER A 100 13.24 2.84 10.01
N LEU A 101 14.22 3.74 10.21
CA LEU A 101 14.06 5.16 9.92
C LEU A 101 14.61 5.53 8.54
N GLU A 102 15.13 4.56 7.81
CA GLU A 102 15.64 4.76 6.47
C GLU A 102 14.47 5.02 5.51
N SER A 103 14.64 6.01 4.63
CA SER A 103 13.69 6.25 3.56
C SER A 103 13.97 5.30 2.39
N ILE A 104 12.97 4.52 2.02
CA ILE A 104 13.02 3.64 0.85
C ILE A 104 12.18 4.28 -0.24
N CYS A 105 12.82 4.64 -1.33
CA CYS A 105 12.20 5.45 -2.37
C CYS A 105 12.07 4.69 -3.67
N SER A 106 11.05 5.06 -4.47
CA SER A 106 10.91 4.56 -5.83
C SER A 106 12.05 5.09 -6.71
N SER A 107 12.47 4.31 -7.67
CA SER A 107 13.43 4.78 -8.69
C SER A 107 12.75 5.68 -9.71
N SER A 108 11.48 5.40 -10.03
CA SER A 108 10.70 6.20 -10.98
C SER A 108 10.13 7.45 -10.33
N GLY A 109 10.07 8.54 -11.10
CA GLY A 109 9.35 9.76 -10.74
C GLY A 109 7.89 9.77 -11.18
N ASN A 110 7.35 8.66 -11.65
CA ASN A 110 5.99 8.56 -12.16
C ASN A 110 5.07 7.73 -11.27
N ILE A 111 5.30 7.74 -9.97
CA ILE A 111 4.54 6.95 -9.00
C ILE A 111 3.35 7.74 -8.49
N ILE A 112 2.15 7.15 -8.59
CA ILE A 112 0.90 7.72 -8.10
C ILE A 112 0.35 6.96 -6.89
N ALA A 113 0.76 5.72 -6.71
CA ALA A 113 0.28 4.89 -5.62
C ALA A 113 1.34 3.89 -5.17
N ALA A 114 1.15 3.35 -3.97
CA ALA A 114 1.99 2.27 -3.45
C ALA A 114 1.14 1.33 -2.60
N ILE A 115 1.42 0.04 -2.66
CA ILE A 115 0.76 -0.95 -1.82
C ILE A 115 1.79 -1.57 -0.89
N GLU A 116 1.48 -1.55 0.41
CA GLU A 116 2.25 -2.26 1.42
C GLU A 116 1.50 -3.51 1.85
N MET A 117 2.20 -4.63 1.91
CA MET A 117 1.69 -5.91 2.37
C MET A 117 2.78 -6.63 3.15
N ASN A 118 2.43 -7.76 3.78
CA ASN A 118 3.44 -8.59 4.44
C ASN A 118 4.58 -8.91 3.49
N LYS A 119 5.79 -8.96 4.06
CA LYS A 119 6.99 -9.36 3.32
C LYS A 119 6.82 -10.78 2.78
N GLY A 120 7.06 -10.90 1.48
CA GLY A 120 6.99 -12.23 0.82
C GLY A 120 6.11 -12.29 -0.41
#